data_15bce23769a8c1619263dc7fc6c15287
#
_entry.id   15bce23769a8c1619263dc7fc6c15287
#
_cell.length_a   1.000
_cell.length_b   1.000
_cell.length_c   1.000
_cell.angle_alpha   90.00
_cell.angle_beta   90.00
_cell.angle_gamma   90.00
#
_symmetry.space_group_name_H-M   'P 1'
#
loop_
_entity.id
_entity.type
_entity.pdbx_description
1 polymer ?
#
loop_
_entity_poly.entity_id
_entity_poly.type
_entity_poly.pdbx_seq_one_letter_code
_entity_poly.pdbx_strand_id
1 'polypeptide(L)'
;MQQIHNLAKQVIHKEDKNYPKKINTNALKTLYDNLDQNEALALEIDACIRDNKKDGWVGHNQKEKNLKIALRKTINDEGLLENIFNLAKRIDEYH
;
A
#
# COMPACT_ATOMS: atom_id res chain seq x y z
N MET A 1 -16.02 -19.68 -25.05
CA MET A 1 -14.60 -19.81 -25.32
C MET A 1 -13.86 -18.57 -25.03
N GLN A 2 -14.23 -17.50 -25.66
CA GLN A 2 -13.55 -16.22 -25.44
C GLN A 2 -13.55 -15.79 -24.01
N GLN A 3 -14.67 -15.98 -23.36
CA GLN A 3 -14.80 -15.50 -22.01
C GLN A 3 -13.96 -16.24 -21.03
N ILE A 4 -13.92 -17.55 -21.19
CA ILE A 4 -13.09 -18.34 -20.31
C ILE A 4 -11.65 -17.97 -20.50
N HIS A 5 -11.28 -17.75 -21.72
CA HIS A 5 -9.94 -17.35 -22.06
C HIS A 5 -9.60 -16.02 -21.41
N ASN A 6 -10.53 -15.09 -21.47
CA ASN A 6 -10.31 -13.78 -20.88
C ASN A 6 -10.17 -13.83 -19.37
N LEU A 7 -10.94 -14.68 -18.73
CA LEU A 7 -10.83 -14.84 -17.30
C LEU A 7 -9.48 -15.36 -16.89
N ALA A 8 -9.00 -16.34 -17.60
CA ALA A 8 -7.68 -16.88 -17.34
C ALA A 8 -6.62 -15.81 -17.51
N LYS A 9 -6.78 -14.99 -18.52
CA LYS A 9 -5.84 -13.91 -18.77
C LYS A 9 -5.85 -12.91 -17.65
N GLN A 10 -7.00 -12.60 -17.12
CA GLN A 10 -7.08 -11.63 -16.05
C GLN A 10 -6.33 -12.10 -14.83
N VAL A 11 -6.46 -13.35 -14.49
CA VAL A 11 -5.76 -13.88 -13.33
C VAL A 11 -4.26 -13.81 -13.54
N ILE A 12 -3.81 -14.28 -14.70
CA ILE A 12 -2.39 -14.26 -15.00
C ILE A 12 -1.88 -12.84 -15.11
N HIS A 13 -2.70 -11.98 -15.68
CA HIS A 13 -2.33 -10.60 -15.89
C HIS A 13 -1.98 -9.90 -14.59
N LYS A 14 -2.69 -10.22 -13.54
CA LYS A 14 -2.41 -9.64 -12.24
C LYS A 14 -1.00 -9.94 -11.79
N GLU A 15 -0.55 -11.14 -12.04
CA GLU A 15 0.76 -11.56 -11.61
C GLU A 15 1.85 -11.09 -12.56
N ASP A 16 1.48 -10.90 -13.81
CA ASP A 16 2.43 -10.46 -14.81
C ASP A 16 2.52 -8.96 -14.93
N LYS A 17 1.83 -8.27 -14.06
CA LYS A 17 1.81 -6.81 -14.10
C LYS A 17 3.21 -6.26 -14.01
N ASN A 18 3.52 -5.35 -14.92
CA ASN A 18 4.82 -4.70 -14.92
C ASN A 18 4.82 -3.54 -13.96
N TYR A 19 5.63 -3.67 -12.92
CA TYR A 19 5.79 -2.59 -11.96
C TYR A 19 7.07 -1.83 -12.27
N PRO A 20 7.11 -0.52 -11.96
CA PRO A 20 8.37 0.21 -12.02
C PRO A 20 9.42 -0.47 -11.15
N LYS A 21 10.68 -0.32 -11.52
CA LYS A 21 11.76 -1.01 -10.82
C LYS A 21 11.76 -0.78 -9.32
N LYS A 22 11.43 0.42 -8.91
CA LYS A 22 11.46 0.75 -7.48
C LYS A 22 10.31 0.14 -6.71
N ILE A 23 9.27 -0.28 -7.40
CA ILE A 23 8.12 -0.93 -6.79
C ILE A 23 8.40 -2.42 -6.77
N ASN A 24 9.26 -2.84 -5.87
CA ASN A 24 9.84 -4.18 -5.90
C ASN A 24 9.51 -5.04 -4.68
N THR A 25 8.66 -4.57 -3.78
CA THR A 25 8.20 -5.40 -2.65
C THR A 25 6.71 -5.55 -2.74
N ASN A 26 6.16 -6.55 -2.04
CA ASN A 26 4.72 -6.74 -2.02
C ASN A 26 4.01 -5.53 -1.41
N ALA A 27 4.59 -4.93 -0.39
CA ALA A 27 4.01 -3.74 0.22
C ALA A 27 3.92 -2.60 -0.78
N LEU A 28 5.02 -2.33 -1.50
CA LEU A 28 5.03 -1.27 -2.50
C LEU A 28 4.07 -1.54 -3.64
N LYS A 29 3.98 -2.78 -4.09
CA LYS A 29 3.05 -3.14 -5.15
C LYS A 29 1.61 -2.92 -4.72
N THR A 30 1.30 -3.27 -3.49
CA THR A 30 -0.05 -3.07 -2.95
C THR A 30 -0.39 -1.59 -2.87
N LEU A 31 0.54 -0.78 -2.38
CA LEU A 31 0.33 0.66 -2.33
C LEU A 31 0.17 1.24 -3.73
N TYR A 32 1.05 0.85 -4.63
CA TYR A 32 1.03 1.34 -6.00
C TYR A 32 -0.32 1.07 -6.67
N ASP A 33 -0.83 -0.15 -6.49
CA ASP A 33 -2.12 -0.53 -7.08
C ASP A 33 -3.28 0.26 -6.49
N ASN A 34 -3.16 0.68 -5.25
CA ASN A 34 -4.22 1.41 -4.56
C ASN A 34 -4.06 2.93 -4.61
N LEU A 35 -3.02 3.41 -5.29
CA LEU A 35 -2.74 4.82 -5.45
C LEU A 35 -2.75 5.24 -6.92
N ASP A 36 -3.57 4.55 -7.73
CA ASP A 36 -3.70 4.85 -9.15
C ASP A 36 -2.35 4.81 -9.87
N GLN A 37 -1.51 3.86 -9.48
CA GLN A 37 -0.21 3.66 -10.11
C GLN A 37 0.71 4.88 -9.97
N ASN A 38 0.61 5.57 -8.86
CA ASN A 38 1.47 6.71 -8.56
C ASN A 38 2.73 6.22 -7.86
N GLU A 39 3.80 6.07 -8.62
CA GLU A 39 5.05 5.54 -8.10
C GLU A 39 5.65 6.40 -6.99
N ALA A 40 5.73 7.69 -7.24
CA ALA A 40 6.34 8.61 -6.28
C ALA A 40 5.61 8.58 -4.94
N LEU A 41 4.28 8.60 -4.99
CA LEU A 41 3.47 8.60 -3.77
C LEU A 41 3.59 7.27 -3.05
N ALA A 42 3.60 6.16 -3.78
CA ALA A 42 3.76 4.84 -3.18
C ALA A 42 5.08 4.74 -2.43
N LEU A 43 6.16 5.20 -3.04
CA LEU A 43 7.48 5.18 -2.41
C LEU A 43 7.52 6.07 -1.17
N GLU A 44 6.90 7.23 -1.27
CA GLU A 44 6.87 8.19 -0.17
C GLU A 44 6.09 7.65 1.04
N ILE A 45 4.95 7.04 0.77
CA ILE A 45 4.11 6.47 1.82
C ILE A 45 4.82 5.28 2.46
N ASP A 46 5.42 4.41 1.66
CA ASP A 46 6.16 3.26 2.17
C ASP A 46 7.27 3.71 3.11
N ALA A 47 8.04 4.71 2.69
CA ALA A 47 9.12 5.23 3.52
C ALA A 47 8.57 5.83 4.81
N CYS A 48 7.48 6.56 4.73
CA CYS A 48 6.86 7.16 5.90
C CYS A 48 6.43 6.10 6.91
N ILE A 49 5.82 5.02 6.42
CA ILE A 49 5.39 3.94 7.30
C ILE A 49 6.59 3.30 7.97
N ARG A 50 7.59 2.93 7.19
CA ARG A 50 8.76 2.24 7.73
C ARG A 50 9.54 3.10 8.72
N ASP A 51 9.58 4.40 8.47
CA ASP A 51 10.33 5.31 9.36
C ASP A 51 9.59 5.61 10.65
N ASN A 52 8.27 5.53 10.66
CA ASN A 52 7.46 5.99 11.78
C ASN A 52 6.75 4.89 12.55
N LYS A 53 6.60 3.71 11.99
CA LYS A 53 5.92 2.64 12.71
C LYS A 53 6.77 2.13 13.86
N LYS A 54 6.11 1.66 14.91
CA LYS A 54 6.77 1.03 16.04
C LYS A 54 6.36 -0.43 16.09
N ASP A 55 7.20 -1.24 16.73
CA ASP A 55 6.87 -2.65 16.89
C ASP A 55 5.54 -2.81 17.61
N GLY A 56 4.71 -3.71 17.09
CA GLY A 56 3.41 -3.97 17.68
C GLY A 56 2.42 -2.85 17.50
N TRP A 57 2.58 -2.04 16.46
CA TRP A 57 1.71 -0.89 16.27
C TRP A 57 0.29 -1.25 15.89
N VAL A 58 0.10 -2.35 15.19
CA VAL A 58 -1.25 -2.77 14.79
C VAL A 58 -2.01 -3.20 16.03
N GLY A 59 -3.13 -2.55 16.29
CA GLY A 59 -3.93 -2.81 17.46
C GLY A 59 -3.52 -2.03 18.70
N HIS A 60 -2.44 -1.23 18.61
CA HIS A 60 -1.98 -0.39 19.72
C HIS A 60 -2.39 1.05 19.43
N ASN A 61 -3.39 1.55 20.13
CA ASN A 61 -4.02 2.82 19.81
C ASN A 61 -3.04 3.99 19.65
N GLN A 62 -2.14 4.14 20.59
CA GLN A 62 -1.23 5.28 20.55
C GLN A 62 -0.25 5.17 19.40
N LYS A 63 0.27 3.98 19.15
CA LYS A 63 1.21 3.76 18.05
C LYS A 63 0.54 3.93 16.70
N GLU A 64 -0.70 3.48 16.57
CA GLU A 64 -1.48 3.69 15.36
C GLU A 64 -1.72 5.17 15.12
N LYS A 65 -2.09 5.89 16.18
CA LYS A 65 -2.36 7.31 16.08
C LYS A 65 -1.12 8.07 15.63
N ASN A 66 0.03 7.74 16.21
CA ASN A 66 1.28 8.39 15.86
C ASN A 66 1.66 8.17 14.40
N LEU A 67 1.46 6.95 13.90
CA LEU A 67 1.73 6.66 12.50
C LEU A 67 0.77 7.42 11.60
N LYS A 68 -0.49 7.49 11.99
CA LYS A 68 -1.49 8.20 11.20
C LYS A 68 -1.16 9.70 11.11
N ILE A 69 -0.67 10.27 12.20
CA ILE A 69 -0.25 11.67 12.21
C ILE A 69 0.90 11.87 11.21
N ALA A 70 1.86 10.96 11.21
CA ALA A 70 2.97 11.05 10.27
C ALA A 70 2.49 10.93 8.82
N LEU A 71 1.56 10.01 8.55
CA LEU A 71 1.02 9.83 7.20
C LEU A 71 0.24 11.04 6.74
N ARG A 72 -0.39 11.77 7.67
CA ARG A 72 -1.17 12.94 7.31
C ARG A 72 -0.32 14.03 6.66
N LYS A 73 0.97 14.01 6.92
CA LYS A 73 1.89 14.97 6.29
C LYS A 73 2.11 14.67 4.82
N THR A 74 1.95 13.41 4.43
CA THR A 74 2.14 12.97 3.06
C THR A 74 0.81 12.89 2.31
N ILE A 75 -0.25 12.48 2.99
CA ILE A 75 -1.57 12.29 2.40
C ILE A 75 -2.51 13.36 2.93
N ASN A 76 -2.89 14.29 2.06
CA ASN A 76 -3.75 15.40 2.46
C ASN A 76 -5.24 15.06 2.47
N ASP A 77 -5.62 14.03 1.75
CA ASP A 77 -7.02 13.61 1.65
C ASP A 77 -7.36 12.64 2.78
N GLU A 78 -8.31 13.01 3.63
CA GLU A 78 -8.67 12.18 4.78
C GLU A 78 -9.22 10.82 4.37
N GLY A 79 -10.01 10.78 3.30
CA GLY A 79 -10.54 9.51 2.80
C GLY A 79 -9.43 8.58 2.35
N LEU A 80 -8.48 9.11 1.60
CA LEU A 80 -7.34 8.33 1.16
C LEU A 80 -6.47 7.92 2.33
N LEU A 81 -6.27 8.82 3.29
CA LEU A 81 -5.50 8.52 4.49
C LEU A 81 -6.07 7.33 5.23
N GLU A 82 -7.39 7.31 5.44
CA GLU A 82 -8.04 6.19 6.12
C GLU A 82 -7.87 4.90 5.34
N ASN A 83 -8.06 4.96 4.04
CA ASN A 83 -7.93 3.77 3.20
C ASN A 83 -6.52 3.22 3.24
N ILE A 84 -5.53 4.07 3.11
CA ILE A 84 -4.13 3.65 3.11
C ILE A 84 -3.72 3.15 4.48
N PHE A 85 -4.17 3.81 5.55
CA PHE A 85 -3.86 3.38 6.90
C PHE A 85 -4.42 1.98 7.16
N ASN A 86 -5.68 1.76 6.80
CA ASN A 86 -6.30 0.45 6.97
C ASN A 86 -5.62 -0.61 6.11
N LEU A 87 -5.20 -0.23 4.92
CA LEU A 87 -4.47 -1.12 4.04
C LEU A 87 -3.13 -1.52 4.66
N ALA A 88 -2.41 -0.55 5.22
CA ALA A 88 -1.11 -0.80 5.84
C ALA A 88 -1.22 -1.79 7.00
N LYS A 89 -2.32 -1.75 7.75
CA LYS A 89 -2.51 -2.68 8.84
C LYS A 89 -2.62 -4.13 8.37
N ARG A 90 -2.97 -4.34 7.11
CA ARG A 90 -3.12 -5.67 6.54
C ARG A 90 -1.89 -6.12 5.76
N ILE A 91 -0.90 -5.25 5.61
CA ILE A 91 0.33 -5.60 4.91
C ILE A 91 1.33 -6.13 5.90
N ASP A 92 1.64 -7.42 5.81
CA ASP A 92 2.51 -8.09 6.78
C ASP A 92 3.89 -7.45 6.86
N GLU A 93 4.39 -6.94 5.76
CA GLU A 93 5.72 -6.34 5.73
C GLU A 93 5.86 -5.16 6.67
N TYR A 94 4.75 -4.54 7.04
CA TYR A 94 4.77 -3.40 7.94
C TYR A 94 4.59 -3.79 9.40
N HIS A 95 4.34 -5.06 9.65
CA HIS A 95 4.21 -5.55 11.01
C HIS A 95 5.57 -5.89 11.60
#